data_1db3b9f987adb25710d385f892678ff3
#
_entry.id   1db3b9f987adb25710d385f892678ff3
#
_cell.length_a   1.000
_cell.length_b   1.000
_cell.length_c   1.000
_cell.angle_alpha   90.00
_cell.angle_beta   90.00
_cell.angle_gamma   90.00
#
_symmetry.space_group_name_H-M   'P 1'
#
loop_
_entity.id
_entity.type
_entity.pdbx_description
1 polymer ?
#
loop_
_entity_poly.entity_id
_entity_poly.type
_entity_poly.pdbx_seq_one_letter_code
_entity_poly.pdbx_strand_id
1 'polypeptide(L)'
;MNILAVDTAGKTLGVALLQDDRLLYECYLDAGMTHSETLMPLVDHCLSLCGMGCGDIDRYGVNAGPGSFTGLRIGLAAVKGLAFPRETLCAPVSTLEALAAAHTGSGTVLCALDARRAQVYSAAFDLETHERLLDDDARAVADLAEFVENCKKPLFFVGDGAALCYNKYSGVPGVLCVPPALRNGRAAAVAYVAKQMAQRGEAVLPEALLPDYHRLSQAERERAERLAAEAARTETPEDTAKGKD
;
A
#
# COMPACT_ATOMS: atom_id res chain seq x y z
N MET A 1 23.34 -6.26 -7.21
CA MET A 1 22.50 -5.07 -7.08
C MET A 1 21.94 -5.02 -5.67
N ASN A 2 22.25 -3.95 -4.94
CA ASN A 2 21.79 -3.73 -3.56
C ASN A 2 20.55 -2.84 -3.58
N ILE A 3 19.44 -3.33 -3.03
CA ILE A 3 18.16 -2.62 -2.96
C ILE A 3 17.77 -2.44 -1.50
N LEU A 4 17.67 -1.19 -1.06
CA LEU A 4 17.07 -0.85 0.23
C LEU A 4 15.59 -0.52 0.02
N ALA A 5 14.73 -1.25 0.70
CA ALA A 5 13.29 -1.06 0.59
C ALA A 5 12.66 -0.69 1.93
N VAL A 6 11.61 0.15 1.87
CA VAL A 6 10.83 0.54 3.03
C VAL A 6 9.33 0.33 2.79
N ASP A 7 8.65 -0.15 3.80
CA ASP A 7 7.19 -0.26 3.86
C ASP A 7 6.66 0.58 5.02
N THR A 8 5.89 1.60 4.68
CA THR A 8 5.24 2.50 5.63
C THR A 8 3.75 2.71 5.28
N ALA A 9 3.23 1.92 4.34
CA ALA A 9 1.89 2.12 3.77
C ALA A 9 0.75 1.75 4.72
N GLY A 10 1.01 0.87 5.70
CA GLY A 10 0.02 0.38 6.66
C GLY A 10 0.28 0.82 8.10
N LYS A 11 -0.22 0.02 9.04
CA LYS A 11 0.06 0.17 10.49
C LYS A 11 1.46 -0.31 10.86
N THR A 12 1.99 -1.23 10.06
CA THR A 12 3.30 -1.83 10.24
C THR A 12 4.36 -1.01 9.54
N LEU A 13 5.58 -1.05 10.04
CA LEU A 13 6.74 -0.47 9.41
C LEU A 13 7.74 -1.57 9.10
N GLY A 14 8.32 -1.54 7.89
CA GLY A 14 9.34 -2.47 7.47
C GLY A 14 10.51 -1.79 6.79
N VAL A 15 11.71 -2.34 6.99
CA VAL A 15 12.94 -2.01 6.24
C VAL A 15 13.58 -3.32 5.81
N ALA A 16 14.00 -3.42 4.55
CA ALA A 16 14.70 -4.59 4.04
C ALA A 16 15.87 -4.19 3.14
N LEU A 17 16.92 -5.01 3.16
CA LEU A 17 18.06 -4.92 2.27
C LEU A 17 18.18 -6.22 1.49
N LEU A 18 18.01 -6.13 0.18
CA LEU A 18 18.16 -7.22 -0.78
C LEU A 18 19.47 -7.02 -1.55
N GLN A 19 20.31 -8.04 -1.61
CA GLN A 19 21.48 -8.08 -2.47
C GLN A 19 21.29 -9.18 -3.52
N ASP A 20 21.10 -8.79 -4.76
CA ASP A 20 20.70 -9.67 -5.87
C ASP A 20 19.41 -10.45 -5.53
N ASP A 21 19.50 -11.73 -5.17
CA ASP A 21 18.38 -12.58 -4.72
C ASP A 21 18.45 -12.93 -3.24
N ARG A 22 19.46 -12.42 -2.54
CA ARG A 22 19.67 -12.71 -1.13
C ARG A 22 19.12 -11.59 -0.24
N LEU A 23 18.15 -11.91 0.57
CA LEU A 23 17.68 -11.02 1.64
C LEU A 23 18.76 -10.99 2.74
N LEU A 24 19.44 -9.85 2.89
CA LEU A 24 20.48 -9.66 3.91
C LEU A 24 19.87 -9.25 5.25
N TYR A 25 18.84 -8.43 5.21
CA TYR A 25 18.19 -7.87 6.39
C TYR A 25 16.72 -7.65 6.12
N GLU A 26 15.89 -7.92 7.13
CA GLU A 26 14.53 -7.43 7.19
C GLU A 26 14.17 -7.12 8.65
N CYS A 27 13.52 -5.97 8.85
CA CYS A 27 12.85 -5.61 10.08
C CYS A 27 11.36 -5.44 9.82
N TYR A 28 10.53 -5.97 10.70
CA TYR A 28 9.09 -5.77 10.73
C TYR A 28 8.71 -5.25 12.10
N LEU A 29 8.02 -4.13 12.17
CA LEU A 29 7.61 -3.49 13.41
C LEU A 29 6.10 -3.22 13.41
N ASP A 30 5.39 -3.75 14.42
CA ASP A 30 3.98 -3.51 14.72
C ASP A 30 3.84 -3.20 16.21
N ALA A 31 4.47 -2.10 16.64
CA ALA A 31 4.53 -1.70 18.06
C ALA A 31 3.72 -0.43 18.37
N GLY A 32 2.90 0.05 17.41
CA GLY A 32 2.11 1.26 17.58
C GLY A 32 2.92 2.55 17.67
N MET A 33 4.21 2.51 17.31
CA MET A 33 5.07 3.69 17.25
C MET A 33 4.85 4.47 15.93
N THR A 34 5.18 5.76 15.96
CA THR A 34 5.07 6.58 14.74
C THR A 34 6.18 6.26 13.74
N HIS A 35 5.82 6.14 12.47
CA HIS A 35 6.78 5.83 11.40
C HIS A 35 7.88 6.89 11.27
N SER A 36 7.57 8.17 11.54
CA SER A 36 8.55 9.27 11.49
C SER A 36 9.66 9.15 12.55
N GLU A 37 9.39 8.54 13.68
CA GLU A 37 10.36 8.34 14.75
C GLU A 37 11.23 7.10 14.52
N THR A 38 10.66 6.07 13.89
CA THR A 38 11.27 4.73 13.84
C THR A 38 11.95 4.41 12.51
N LEU A 39 11.51 5.01 11.38
CA LEU A 39 12.00 4.62 10.07
C LEU A 39 13.51 4.83 9.92
N MET A 40 14.02 6.05 10.17
CA MET A 40 15.44 6.34 9.95
C MET A 40 16.37 5.59 10.89
N PRO A 41 16.07 5.40 12.20
CA PRO A 41 16.82 4.49 13.06
C PRO A 41 16.89 3.05 12.55
N LEU A 42 15.82 2.52 11.95
CA LEU A 42 15.82 1.18 11.39
C LEU A 42 16.61 1.08 10.08
N VAL A 43 16.59 2.12 9.25
CA VAL A 43 17.45 2.21 8.06
C VAL A 43 18.94 2.22 8.46
N ASP A 44 19.31 3.06 9.43
CA ASP A 44 20.68 3.12 9.96
C ASP A 44 21.13 1.77 10.53
N HIS A 45 20.28 1.15 11.34
CA HIS A 45 20.53 -0.18 11.91
C HIS A 45 20.72 -1.25 10.82
N CYS A 46 19.86 -1.24 9.79
CA CYS A 46 19.97 -2.14 8.65
C CYS A 46 21.32 -2.01 7.95
N LEU A 47 21.69 -0.79 7.57
CA LEU A 47 22.94 -0.51 6.88
C LEU A 47 24.17 -0.87 7.73
N SER A 48 24.16 -0.47 9.00
CA SER A 48 25.26 -0.78 9.96
C SER A 48 25.48 -2.26 10.13
N LEU A 49 24.42 -3.07 10.34
CA LEU A 49 24.56 -4.51 10.49
C LEU A 49 25.04 -5.22 9.22
N CYS A 50 24.69 -4.67 8.05
CA CYS A 50 25.14 -5.22 6.78
C CYS A 50 26.52 -4.69 6.34
N GLY A 51 27.15 -3.80 7.13
CA GLY A 51 28.45 -3.21 6.78
C GLY A 51 28.39 -2.33 5.54
N MET A 52 27.24 -1.70 5.26
CA MET A 52 26.99 -0.86 4.10
C MET A 52 26.65 0.56 4.49
N GLY A 53 26.85 1.51 3.55
CA GLY A 53 26.38 2.87 3.64
C GLY A 53 25.39 3.18 2.52
N CYS A 54 24.77 4.37 2.54
CA CYS A 54 23.89 4.82 1.46
C CYS A 54 24.58 4.83 0.08
N GLY A 55 25.93 4.92 0.08
CA GLY A 55 26.74 4.86 -1.13
C GLY A 55 26.75 3.50 -1.84
N ASP A 56 26.44 2.45 -1.11
CA ASP A 56 26.47 1.06 -1.61
C ASP A 56 25.11 0.61 -2.14
N ILE A 57 24.09 1.48 -2.04
CA ILE A 57 22.71 1.19 -2.51
C ILE A 57 22.58 1.56 -3.97
N ASP A 58 22.23 0.58 -4.79
CA ASP A 58 22.03 0.74 -6.23
C ASP A 58 20.62 1.22 -6.58
N ARG A 59 19.61 0.84 -5.77
CA ARG A 59 18.20 1.19 -5.96
C ARG A 59 17.49 1.32 -4.63
N TYR A 60 16.48 2.16 -4.59
CA TYR A 60 15.55 2.23 -3.47
C TYR A 60 14.18 1.71 -3.87
N GLY A 61 13.52 0.93 -3.02
CA GLY A 61 12.12 0.52 -3.15
C GLY A 61 11.27 1.17 -2.08
N VAL A 62 10.08 1.62 -2.42
CA VAL A 62 9.12 2.17 -1.45
C VAL A 62 7.70 1.96 -1.92
N ASN A 63 6.79 1.63 -1.00
CA ASN A 63 5.37 1.61 -1.32
C ASN A 63 4.90 3.03 -1.68
N ALA A 64 4.46 3.21 -2.91
CA ALA A 64 3.93 4.49 -3.40
C ALA A 64 2.41 4.64 -3.12
N GLY A 65 1.72 3.54 -2.89
CA GLY A 65 0.27 3.47 -2.65
C GLY A 65 -0.34 2.18 -3.21
N PRO A 66 -1.62 1.97 -2.90
CA PRO A 66 -2.46 2.70 -1.95
C PRO A 66 -2.07 2.44 -0.49
N GLY A 67 -2.57 3.28 0.42
CA GLY A 67 -2.30 3.11 1.85
C GLY A 67 -2.55 4.36 2.70
N SER A 68 -1.96 4.38 3.89
CA SER A 68 -1.99 5.52 4.81
C SER A 68 -1.35 6.76 4.21
N PHE A 69 -2.10 7.85 4.06
CA PHE A 69 -1.58 9.14 3.55
C PHE A 69 -0.33 9.61 4.27
N THR A 70 -0.33 9.56 5.60
CA THR A 70 0.82 9.97 6.42
C THR A 70 1.97 8.99 6.23
N GLY A 71 1.70 7.70 6.30
CA GLY A 71 2.72 6.66 6.14
C GLY A 71 3.41 6.73 4.78
N LEU A 72 2.67 6.79 3.69
CA LEU A 72 3.22 6.91 2.33
C LEU A 72 4.14 8.12 2.19
N ARG A 73 3.72 9.29 2.70
CA ARG A 73 4.53 10.52 2.65
C ARG A 73 5.83 10.40 3.44
N ILE A 74 5.80 9.74 4.60
CA ILE A 74 7.01 9.50 5.41
C ILE A 74 7.99 8.62 4.64
N GLY A 75 7.55 7.48 4.11
CA GLY A 75 8.40 6.58 3.34
C GLY A 75 8.97 7.22 2.08
N LEU A 76 8.11 7.85 1.28
CA LEU A 76 8.52 8.53 0.05
C LEU A 76 9.50 9.67 0.33
N ALA A 77 9.27 10.49 1.37
CA ALA A 77 10.18 11.60 1.73
C ALA A 77 11.54 11.07 2.20
N ALA A 78 11.56 10.01 3.02
CA ALA A 78 12.79 9.38 3.48
C ALA A 78 13.60 8.82 2.30
N VAL A 79 12.95 8.05 1.41
CA VAL A 79 13.60 7.47 0.23
C VAL A 79 14.10 8.55 -0.73
N LYS A 80 13.34 9.61 -0.99
CA LYS A 80 13.81 10.77 -1.75
C LYS A 80 15.06 11.37 -1.14
N GLY A 81 15.06 11.60 0.17
CA GLY A 81 16.22 12.19 0.87
C GLY A 81 17.47 11.30 0.78
N LEU A 82 17.33 9.99 0.91
CA LEU A 82 18.43 9.03 0.78
C LEU A 82 18.96 8.92 -0.64
N ALA A 83 18.08 8.97 -1.63
CA ALA A 83 18.41 8.78 -3.04
C ALA A 83 18.98 10.06 -3.71
N PHE A 84 18.53 11.25 -3.27
CA PHE A 84 18.79 12.53 -3.90
C PHE A 84 20.28 12.86 -4.10
N PRO A 85 21.20 12.64 -3.10
CA PRO A 85 22.59 13.05 -3.25
C PRO A 85 23.36 12.36 -4.39
N ARG A 86 22.88 11.21 -4.84
CA ARG A 86 23.50 10.39 -5.90
C ARG A 86 22.57 10.13 -7.08
N GLU A 87 21.40 10.76 -7.10
CA GLU A 87 20.36 10.53 -8.11
C GLU A 87 20.04 9.04 -8.28
N THR A 88 20.11 8.27 -7.16
CA THR A 88 19.84 6.83 -7.19
C THR A 88 18.39 6.60 -7.55
N LEU A 89 18.14 5.75 -8.56
CA LEU A 89 16.78 5.47 -9.01
C LEU A 89 15.95 4.77 -7.94
N CYS A 90 14.66 5.13 -7.89
CA CYS A 90 13.67 4.66 -6.93
C CYS A 90 12.56 3.88 -7.65
N ALA A 91 12.11 2.79 -7.07
CA ALA A 91 10.96 2.02 -7.53
C ALA A 91 9.71 2.39 -6.71
N PRO A 92 8.70 3.06 -7.32
CA PRO A 92 7.41 3.32 -6.69
C PRO A 92 6.54 2.05 -6.75
N VAL A 93 6.62 1.22 -5.72
CA VAL A 93 5.95 -0.09 -5.68
C VAL A 93 4.48 0.05 -5.28
N SER A 94 3.57 -0.65 -5.99
CA SER A 94 2.19 -0.82 -5.52
C SER A 94 2.19 -1.60 -4.20
N THR A 95 1.53 -1.05 -3.18
CA THR A 95 1.42 -1.71 -1.87
C THR A 95 0.69 -3.05 -1.98
N LEU A 96 -0.31 -3.14 -2.85
CA LEU A 96 -1.10 -4.37 -3.05
C LEU A 96 -0.32 -5.41 -3.84
N GLU A 97 0.52 -5.00 -4.80
CA GLU A 97 1.43 -5.89 -5.50
C GLU A 97 2.50 -6.46 -4.57
N ALA A 98 3.10 -5.63 -3.70
CA ALA A 98 4.03 -6.08 -2.68
C ALA A 98 3.39 -7.07 -1.70
N LEU A 99 2.14 -6.83 -1.28
CA LEU A 99 1.37 -7.77 -0.46
C LEU A 99 1.21 -9.12 -1.16
N ALA A 100 0.84 -9.12 -2.44
CA ALA A 100 0.67 -10.35 -3.21
C ALA A 100 2.01 -11.10 -3.37
N ALA A 101 3.09 -10.39 -3.67
CA ALA A 101 4.42 -10.96 -3.89
C ALA A 101 5.01 -11.66 -2.65
N ALA A 102 4.50 -11.38 -1.45
CA ALA A 102 4.86 -12.09 -0.22
C ALA A 102 4.26 -13.51 -0.14
N HIS A 103 3.37 -13.89 -1.06
CA HIS A 103 2.62 -15.16 -1.04
C HIS A 103 2.85 -15.93 -2.33
N THR A 104 2.95 -17.25 -2.21
CA THR A 104 3.11 -18.18 -3.33
C THR A 104 2.20 -19.38 -3.13
N GLY A 105 1.85 -20.06 -4.22
CA GLY A 105 1.01 -21.25 -4.15
C GLY A 105 0.08 -21.36 -5.34
N SER A 106 -1.09 -21.96 -5.15
CA SER A 106 -2.14 -22.05 -6.16
C SER A 106 -3.39 -21.28 -5.73
N GLY A 107 -4.16 -20.81 -6.69
CA GLY A 107 -5.39 -20.06 -6.47
C GLY A 107 -5.20 -18.56 -6.60
N THR A 108 -6.02 -17.80 -5.87
CA THR A 108 -6.05 -16.34 -5.95
C THR A 108 -5.70 -15.73 -4.60
N VAL A 109 -4.93 -14.65 -4.60
CA VAL A 109 -4.76 -13.77 -3.44
C VAL A 109 -5.49 -12.45 -3.70
N LEU A 110 -6.38 -12.06 -2.79
CA LEU A 110 -6.99 -10.75 -2.76
C LEU A 110 -6.35 -9.93 -1.62
N CYS A 111 -5.59 -8.94 -2.03
CA CYS A 111 -4.95 -7.98 -1.16
C CYS A 111 -5.98 -6.92 -0.76
N ALA A 112 -6.13 -6.66 0.54
CA ALA A 112 -7.08 -5.69 1.06
C ALA A 112 -6.44 -4.86 2.17
N LEU A 113 -6.40 -3.52 2.00
CA LEU A 113 -6.02 -2.57 3.04
C LEU A 113 -7.26 -1.80 3.50
N ASP A 114 -7.39 -1.58 4.82
CA ASP A 114 -8.53 -0.86 5.39
C ASP A 114 -8.54 0.62 4.94
N ALA A 115 -9.49 0.95 4.04
CA ALA A 115 -9.73 2.32 3.58
C ALA A 115 -10.76 3.08 4.43
N ARG A 116 -11.18 2.51 5.58
CA ARG A 116 -12.23 3.02 6.47
C ARG A 116 -13.65 2.98 5.86
N ARG A 117 -14.68 3.15 6.69
CA ARG A 117 -16.11 3.23 6.26
C ARG A 117 -16.55 2.00 5.44
N ALA A 118 -16.17 0.79 5.86
CA ALA A 118 -16.44 -0.47 5.17
C ALA A 118 -15.93 -0.53 3.70
N GLN A 119 -14.88 0.24 3.40
CA GLN A 119 -14.16 0.18 2.14
C GLN A 119 -12.76 -0.38 2.34
N VAL A 120 -12.23 -0.97 1.29
CA VAL A 120 -10.85 -1.46 1.22
C VAL A 120 -10.18 -0.95 -0.05
N TYR A 121 -8.88 -0.65 0.04
CA TYR A 121 -8.06 -0.66 -1.16
C TYR A 121 -7.80 -2.11 -1.50
N SER A 122 -8.12 -2.52 -2.70
CA SER A 122 -8.02 -3.93 -3.08
C SER A 122 -7.47 -4.13 -4.48
N ALA A 123 -6.72 -5.20 -4.62
CA ALA A 123 -6.28 -5.79 -5.88
C ALA A 123 -6.26 -7.31 -5.72
N ALA A 124 -6.25 -8.04 -6.82
CA ALA A 124 -6.15 -9.49 -6.79
C ALA A 124 -5.14 -10.01 -7.80
N PHE A 125 -4.50 -11.13 -7.44
CA PHE A 125 -3.45 -11.74 -8.25
C PHE A 125 -3.60 -13.26 -8.25
N ASP A 126 -3.21 -13.88 -9.36
CA ASP A 126 -3.01 -15.34 -9.41
C ASP A 126 -1.71 -15.69 -8.66
N LEU A 127 -1.78 -16.67 -7.76
CA LEU A 127 -0.64 -17.05 -6.91
C LEU A 127 0.43 -17.87 -7.64
N GLU A 128 0.12 -18.43 -8.80
CA GLU A 128 1.09 -19.22 -9.59
C GLU A 128 1.86 -18.34 -10.57
N THR A 129 1.14 -17.42 -11.25
CA THR A 129 1.70 -16.58 -12.32
C THR A 129 2.06 -15.18 -11.86
N HIS A 130 1.55 -14.75 -10.71
CA HIS A 130 1.56 -13.36 -10.21
C HIS A 130 0.89 -12.36 -11.18
N GLU A 131 0.08 -12.85 -12.10
CA GLU A 131 -0.73 -12.01 -12.98
C GLU A 131 -1.77 -11.24 -12.15
N ARG A 132 -1.92 -9.95 -12.46
CA ARG A 132 -2.94 -9.09 -11.85
C ARG A 132 -4.31 -9.42 -12.43
N LEU A 133 -5.25 -9.81 -11.57
CA LEU A 133 -6.64 -10.18 -11.91
C LEU A 133 -7.64 -9.05 -11.61
N LEU A 134 -7.29 -8.15 -10.71
CA LEU A 134 -8.09 -6.99 -10.32
C LEU A 134 -7.14 -5.82 -10.03
N ASP A 135 -7.41 -4.67 -10.67
CA ASP A 135 -6.58 -3.47 -10.52
C ASP A 135 -6.70 -2.84 -9.13
N ASP A 136 -5.65 -2.07 -8.75
CA ASP A 136 -5.65 -1.31 -7.51
C ASP A 136 -6.77 -0.27 -7.52
N ASP A 137 -7.67 -0.33 -6.52
CA ASP A 137 -8.74 0.65 -6.38
C ASP A 137 -9.33 0.64 -4.96
N ALA A 138 -10.05 1.72 -4.62
CA ALA A 138 -10.83 1.82 -3.38
C ALA A 138 -12.27 1.33 -3.65
N ARG A 139 -12.65 0.20 -3.04
CA ARG A 139 -13.97 -0.43 -3.25
C ARG A 139 -14.70 -0.62 -1.93
N ALA A 140 -16.04 -0.57 -1.96
CA ALA A 140 -16.80 -1.13 -0.85
C ALA A 140 -16.57 -2.65 -0.81
N VAL A 141 -16.49 -3.22 0.40
CA VAL A 141 -16.32 -4.68 0.53
C VAL A 141 -17.44 -5.44 -0.20
N ALA A 142 -18.65 -4.87 -0.27
CA ALA A 142 -19.79 -5.49 -0.96
C ALA A 142 -19.58 -5.62 -2.49
N ASP A 143 -18.83 -4.70 -3.09
CA ASP A 143 -18.59 -4.66 -4.55
C ASP A 143 -17.63 -5.77 -5.03
N LEU A 144 -16.98 -6.46 -4.09
CA LEU A 144 -16.10 -7.60 -4.38
C LEU A 144 -16.86 -8.92 -4.58
N ALA A 145 -18.20 -8.95 -4.41
CA ALA A 145 -18.98 -10.18 -4.39
C ALA A 145 -18.81 -11.01 -5.67
N GLU A 146 -19.00 -10.39 -6.83
CA GLU A 146 -18.88 -11.07 -8.13
C GLU A 146 -17.47 -11.66 -8.35
N PHE A 147 -16.44 -10.89 -8.01
CA PHE A 147 -15.06 -11.37 -8.09
C PHE A 147 -14.82 -12.56 -7.16
N VAL A 148 -15.26 -12.45 -5.89
CA VAL A 148 -15.08 -13.49 -4.87
C VAL A 148 -15.78 -14.78 -5.27
N GLU A 149 -16.96 -14.73 -5.90
CA GLU A 149 -17.70 -15.91 -6.35
C GLU A 149 -17.02 -16.60 -7.54
N ASN A 150 -16.48 -15.84 -8.49
CA ASN A 150 -16.02 -16.33 -9.79
C ASN A 150 -14.51 -16.59 -9.89
N CYS A 151 -13.68 -16.06 -8.98
CA CYS A 151 -12.23 -16.25 -9.04
C CYS A 151 -11.79 -17.70 -8.77
N LYS A 152 -10.57 -18.05 -9.24
CA LYS A 152 -9.92 -19.35 -8.99
C LYS A 152 -9.72 -19.58 -7.49
N LYS A 153 -10.14 -20.73 -7.01
CA LYS A 153 -9.99 -21.15 -5.60
C LYS A 153 -8.76 -22.03 -5.39
N PRO A 154 -8.17 -22.07 -4.18
CA PRO A 154 -8.56 -21.27 -3.01
C PRO A 154 -8.35 -19.77 -3.20
N LEU A 155 -9.18 -18.95 -2.53
CA LEU A 155 -9.02 -17.49 -2.45
C LEU A 155 -8.53 -17.11 -1.06
N PHE A 156 -7.38 -16.45 -1.00
CA PHE A 156 -6.78 -15.96 0.25
C PHE A 156 -6.97 -14.45 0.39
N PHE A 157 -7.43 -14.01 1.55
CA PHE A 157 -7.43 -12.60 1.93
C PHE A 157 -6.17 -12.26 2.73
N VAL A 158 -5.45 -11.21 2.29
CA VAL A 158 -4.24 -10.68 2.93
C VAL A 158 -4.35 -9.17 3.14
N GLY A 159 -3.52 -8.60 4.01
CA GLY A 159 -3.53 -7.19 4.39
C GLY A 159 -4.36 -6.92 5.65
N ASP A 160 -4.32 -5.69 6.14
CA ASP A 160 -5.01 -5.29 7.37
C ASP A 160 -6.55 -5.15 7.19
N GLY A 161 -7.03 -5.04 5.94
CA GLY A 161 -8.43 -5.13 5.56
C GLY A 161 -8.96 -6.55 5.34
N ALA A 162 -8.08 -7.58 5.37
CA ALA A 162 -8.45 -8.97 5.09
C ALA A 162 -9.59 -9.49 5.98
N ALA A 163 -9.61 -9.12 7.27
CA ALA A 163 -10.65 -9.54 8.20
C ALA A 163 -12.04 -8.98 7.82
N LEU A 164 -12.11 -7.75 7.30
CA LEU A 164 -13.36 -7.16 6.82
C LEU A 164 -13.93 -7.96 5.66
N CYS A 165 -13.08 -8.33 4.69
CA CYS A 165 -13.46 -9.15 3.56
C CYS A 165 -13.86 -10.55 4.01
N TYR A 166 -13.05 -11.19 4.85
CA TYR A 166 -13.33 -12.55 5.33
C TYR A 166 -14.65 -12.65 6.10
N ASN A 167 -14.94 -11.68 6.98
CA ASN A 167 -16.21 -11.64 7.72
C ASN A 167 -17.43 -11.59 6.78
N LYS A 168 -17.30 -10.95 5.63
CA LYS A 168 -18.37 -10.87 4.62
C LYS A 168 -18.49 -12.15 3.80
N TYR A 169 -17.36 -12.79 3.46
CA TYR A 169 -17.31 -13.86 2.44
C TYR A 169 -16.91 -15.24 2.98
N SER A 170 -16.79 -15.40 4.31
CA SER A 170 -16.40 -16.69 4.93
C SER A 170 -17.34 -17.87 4.60
N GLY A 171 -18.59 -17.59 4.19
CA GLY A 171 -19.56 -18.60 3.72
C GLY A 171 -19.32 -19.09 2.30
N VAL A 172 -18.48 -18.44 1.51
CA VAL A 172 -18.17 -18.87 0.13
C VAL A 172 -17.12 -19.99 0.17
N PRO A 173 -17.39 -21.16 -0.44
CA PRO A 173 -16.45 -22.28 -0.43
C PRO A 173 -15.08 -21.92 -0.99
N GLY A 174 -14.01 -22.35 -0.30
CA GLY A 174 -12.64 -22.11 -0.72
C GLY A 174 -12.11 -20.70 -0.41
N VAL A 175 -12.86 -19.89 0.33
CA VAL A 175 -12.38 -18.58 0.86
C VAL A 175 -11.64 -18.80 2.17
N LEU A 176 -10.45 -18.26 2.27
CA LEU A 176 -9.54 -18.38 3.41
C LEU A 176 -9.00 -17.01 3.82
N CYS A 177 -8.67 -16.84 5.09
CA CYS A 177 -7.99 -15.65 5.59
C CYS A 177 -6.61 -16.04 6.12
N VAL A 178 -5.58 -15.36 5.65
CA VAL A 178 -4.22 -15.56 6.17
C VAL A 178 -4.17 -15.10 7.64
N PRO A 179 -3.49 -15.86 8.52
CA PRO A 179 -3.37 -15.49 9.94
C PRO A 179 -2.82 -14.06 10.15
N PRO A 180 -3.26 -13.33 11.18
CA PRO A 180 -2.86 -11.94 11.41
C PRO A 180 -1.34 -11.69 11.40
N ALA A 181 -0.56 -12.62 11.94
CA ALA A 181 0.90 -12.51 12.00
C ALA A 181 1.60 -12.60 10.62
N LEU A 182 0.92 -13.07 9.57
CA LEU A 182 1.50 -13.37 8.26
C LEU A 182 0.85 -12.58 7.13
N ARG A 183 -0.20 -11.83 7.38
CA ARG A 183 -1.01 -11.22 6.32
C ARG A 183 -0.66 -9.77 5.99
N ASN A 184 0.18 -9.12 6.82
CA ASN A 184 0.56 -7.72 6.63
C ASN A 184 1.77 -7.58 5.68
N GLY A 185 1.97 -6.35 5.16
CA GLY A 185 3.06 -6.03 4.27
C GLY A 185 4.44 -6.35 4.85
N ARG A 186 5.38 -6.68 3.96
CA ARG A 186 6.76 -7.04 4.26
C ARG A 186 7.70 -6.23 3.35
N ALA A 187 8.67 -5.56 3.95
CA ALA A 187 9.65 -4.77 3.20
C ALA A 187 10.50 -5.64 2.24
N ALA A 188 10.71 -6.91 2.56
CA ALA A 188 11.35 -7.86 1.65
C ALA A 188 10.58 -8.03 0.34
N ALA A 189 9.24 -8.05 0.39
CA ALA A 189 8.41 -8.12 -0.80
C ALA A 189 8.46 -6.81 -1.61
N VAL A 190 8.51 -5.66 -0.94
CA VAL A 190 8.75 -4.37 -1.61
C VAL A 190 10.10 -4.37 -2.33
N ALA A 191 11.17 -4.89 -1.69
CA ALA A 191 12.49 -5.00 -2.32
C ALA A 191 12.46 -5.93 -3.55
N TYR A 192 11.75 -7.04 -3.47
CA TYR A 192 11.59 -7.99 -4.57
C TYR A 192 10.87 -7.36 -5.78
N VAL A 193 9.73 -6.72 -5.56
CA VAL A 193 9.01 -6.01 -6.63
C VAL A 193 9.84 -4.85 -7.18
N ALA A 194 10.53 -4.09 -6.33
CA ALA A 194 11.43 -3.02 -6.74
C ALA A 194 12.56 -3.54 -7.66
N LYS A 195 13.10 -4.74 -7.38
CA LYS A 195 14.08 -5.41 -8.25
C LYS A 195 13.49 -5.70 -9.63
N GLN A 196 12.29 -6.25 -9.70
CA GLN A 196 11.60 -6.53 -10.96
C GLN A 196 11.35 -5.24 -11.76
N MET A 197 10.87 -4.18 -11.10
CA MET A 197 10.67 -2.87 -11.72
C MET A 197 11.98 -2.31 -12.28
N ALA A 198 13.08 -2.40 -11.51
CA ALA A 198 14.40 -1.97 -11.98
C ALA A 198 14.85 -2.74 -13.22
N GLN A 199 14.61 -4.04 -13.31
CA GLN A 199 14.93 -4.88 -14.46
C GLN A 199 14.09 -4.51 -15.70
N ARG A 200 12.83 -4.06 -15.51
CA ARG A 200 11.95 -3.57 -16.57
C ARG A 200 12.21 -2.09 -16.95
N GLY A 201 13.13 -1.40 -16.25
CA GLY A 201 13.41 0.02 -16.49
C GLY A 201 12.34 0.98 -15.98
N GLU A 202 11.51 0.55 -15.03
CA GLU A 202 10.40 1.31 -14.45
C GLU A 202 10.80 2.16 -13.21
N ALA A 203 12.05 2.06 -12.77
CA ALA A 203 12.56 2.88 -11.69
C ALA A 203 12.74 4.33 -12.17
N VAL A 204 12.42 5.28 -11.30
CA VAL A 204 12.36 6.71 -11.58
C VAL A 204 13.41 7.49 -10.78
N LEU A 205 13.74 8.70 -11.22
CA LEU A 205 14.53 9.64 -10.42
C LEU A 205 13.80 10.06 -9.14
N PRO A 206 14.51 10.46 -8.08
CA PRO A 206 13.89 10.84 -6.80
C PRO A 206 12.83 11.94 -6.94
N GLU A 207 13.00 12.91 -7.85
CA GLU A 207 12.03 13.99 -8.10
C GLU A 207 10.70 13.45 -8.61
N ALA A 208 10.75 12.44 -9.48
CA ALA A 208 9.57 11.83 -10.10
C ALA A 208 8.88 10.79 -9.19
N LEU A 209 9.46 10.46 -8.03
CA LEU A 209 8.85 9.54 -7.07
C LEU A 209 7.66 10.21 -6.40
N LEU A 210 6.45 9.86 -6.76
CA LEU A 210 5.20 10.45 -6.27
C LEU A 210 4.31 9.39 -5.62
N PRO A 211 3.44 9.79 -4.66
CA PRO A 211 2.44 8.89 -4.10
C PRO A 211 1.33 8.61 -5.11
N ASP A 212 0.87 7.38 -5.13
CA ASP A 212 -0.30 6.93 -5.90
C ASP A 212 -1.54 6.90 -4.99
N TYR A 213 -2.37 7.94 -5.10
CA TYR A 213 -3.54 8.12 -4.25
C TYR A 213 -4.81 7.66 -4.98
N HIS A 214 -5.33 6.51 -4.60
CA HIS A 214 -6.61 5.99 -5.09
C HIS A 214 -7.84 6.63 -4.41
N ARG A 215 -7.64 7.58 -3.51
CA ARG A 215 -8.71 8.29 -2.80
C ARG A 215 -8.25 9.68 -2.38
N LEU A 216 -9.17 10.63 -2.35
CA LEU A 216 -8.89 11.95 -1.75
C LEU A 216 -8.56 11.81 -0.26
N SER A 217 -7.66 12.65 0.25
CA SER A 217 -7.37 12.72 1.68
C SER A 217 -8.63 13.03 2.49
N GLN A 218 -8.61 12.72 3.78
CA GLN A 218 -9.74 13.04 4.67
C GLN A 218 -10.07 14.54 4.64
N ALA A 219 -9.04 15.40 4.67
CA ALA A 219 -9.20 16.85 4.63
C ALA A 219 -9.82 17.34 3.31
N GLU A 220 -9.42 16.77 2.17
CA GLU A 220 -9.99 17.10 0.86
C GLU A 220 -11.44 16.66 0.75
N ARG A 221 -11.79 15.49 1.28
CA ARG A 221 -13.16 14.99 1.32
C ARG A 221 -14.05 15.85 2.22
N GLU A 222 -13.62 16.16 3.43
CA GLU A 222 -14.33 17.03 4.37
C GLU A 222 -14.54 18.44 3.77
N ARG A 223 -13.54 18.94 3.05
CA ARG A 223 -13.66 20.20 2.31
C ARG A 223 -14.69 20.09 1.19
N ALA A 224 -14.66 19.02 0.39
CA ALA A 224 -15.64 18.81 -0.68
C ALA A 224 -17.06 18.64 -0.14
N GLU A 225 -17.26 17.88 0.94
CA GLU A 225 -18.54 17.71 1.62
C GLU A 225 -19.08 19.06 2.16
N ARG A 226 -18.20 19.89 2.75
CA ARG A 226 -18.57 21.23 3.23
C ARG A 226 -18.97 22.16 2.09
N LEU A 227 -18.19 22.20 1.00
CA LEU A 227 -18.52 23.02 -0.17
C LEU A 227 -19.84 22.58 -0.82
N ALA A 228 -20.09 21.29 -0.92
CA ALA A 228 -21.34 20.75 -1.43
C ALA A 228 -22.55 21.14 -0.53
N ALA A 229 -22.36 21.08 0.81
CA ALA A 229 -23.40 21.49 1.75
C ALA A 229 -23.66 23.00 1.72
N GLU A 230 -22.65 23.83 1.49
CA GLU A 230 -22.78 25.28 1.31
C GLU A 230 -23.53 25.60 0.00
N ALA A 231 -23.18 24.93 -1.10
CA ALA A 231 -23.86 25.07 -2.40
C ALA A 231 -25.34 24.70 -2.31
N ALA A 232 -25.68 23.57 -1.67
CA ALA A 232 -27.06 23.15 -1.46
C ALA A 232 -27.88 24.11 -0.61
N ARG A 233 -27.26 24.86 0.30
CA ARG A 233 -27.94 25.91 1.09
C ARG A 233 -28.21 27.18 0.28
N THR A 234 -27.38 27.50 -0.69
CA THR A 234 -27.54 28.67 -1.55
C THR A 234 -28.57 28.47 -2.69
N GLU A 235 -28.87 27.19 -3.02
CA GLU A 235 -29.86 26.83 -4.04
C GLU A 235 -31.32 26.71 -3.51
N THR A 236 -31.53 26.86 -2.18
CA THR A 236 -32.89 26.91 -1.62
C THR A 236 -33.40 28.35 -1.75
N PRO A 237 -34.33 28.69 -2.66
CA PRO A 237 -34.89 30.04 -2.75
C PRO A 237 -35.75 30.29 -1.51
N GLU A 238 -35.59 31.47 -0.89
CA GLU A 238 -36.62 32.11 -0.07
C GLU A 238 -37.85 32.41 -0.95
N ASP A 239 -38.73 31.44 -1.12
CA ASP A 239 -40.05 31.68 -1.67
C ASP A 239 -41.08 31.26 -0.63
N THR A 240 -41.51 32.23 0.14
CA THR A 240 -42.87 32.38 0.68
C THR A 240 -42.91 33.43 1.77
N ALA A 241 -42.90 34.71 1.39
CA ALA A 241 -43.49 35.74 2.25
C ALA A 241 -43.89 36.98 1.42
N LYS A 242 -44.86 36.82 0.56
CA LYS A 242 -45.73 37.98 0.13
C LYS A 242 -47.07 37.44 -0.28
N GLY A 243 -48.04 37.65 0.56
CA GLY A 243 -49.42 37.46 0.18
C GLY A 243 -50.33 37.33 1.37
N LYS A 244 -50.66 38.48 1.99
CA LYS A 244 -51.96 38.77 2.57
C LYS A 244 -51.96 40.22 3.04
N ASP A 245 -52.53 41.05 2.23
CA ASP A 245 -53.52 42.08 2.63
C ASP A 245 -54.51 42.20 1.50
#